data_00db10b62dd80de48cf0fbb8866489a3
#
_entry.id   00db10b62dd80de48cf0fbb8866489a3
#
_cell.length_a   1.000
_cell.length_b   1.000
_cell.length_c   1.000
_cell.angle_alpha   90.00
_cell.angle_beta   90.00
_cell.angle_gamma   90.00
#
_symmetry.space_group_name_H-M   'P 1'
#
loop_
_entity.id
_entity.type
_entity.pdbx_description
1 polymer ?
#
loop_
_entity_poly.entity_id
_entity_poly.type
_entity_poly.pdbx_seq_one_letter_code
_entity_poly.pdbx_strand_id
1 'polypeptide(L)'
;MTSKKKNRQLIKKRNTAPEPVLPKREYSKLTPQVRNWEDDLPEKDDLQQPIPPRLIRVNEINDVWMEIPRYENIWWPGMWASSFTFSLPIILTLIFSLAMGFSNDLFFNSLVIFVSASSTFFCLRMALFVPRGTPVRFNRSRQKVYVYEHQRSVWPWKRWPTVIKVFDWADIHGEMVMQSGRYDYGHRLSCAVCKPGTCEVVDRFILSWTEGDNRVIRGLWHHCCLYMQHKPVPETPLLTRKPLSWTPVNTVRWPAALDKESTTALH
;
A
#
# COMPACT_ATOMS: atom_id res chain seq x y z
N MET A 1 17.92 -36.12 11.50
CA MET A 1 16.87 -35.36 12.26
C MET A 1 17.38 -34.12 13.03
N THR A 2 18.62 -33.73 12.93
CA THR A 2 19.33 -32.73 13.80
C THR A 2 19.39 -31.31 13.20
N SER A 3 19.34 -31.14 11.87
CA SER A 3 19.52 -29.83 11.24
C SER A 3 18.30 -28.88 11.38
N LYS A 4 17.06 -29.40 11.28
CA LYS A 4 15.82 -28.60 11.42
C LYS A 4 15.60 -28.05 12.85
N LYS A 5 16.06 -28.77 13.89
CA LYS A 5 15.97 -28.32 15.28
C LYS A 5 16.95 -27.17 15.57
N LYS A 6 18.16 -27.24 14.99
CA LYS A 6 19.19 -26.21 15.16
C LYS A 6 18.80 -24.87 14.50
N ASN A 7 18.17 -24.92 13.32
CA ASN A 7 17.63 -23.72 12.65
C ASN A 7 16.45 -23.09 13.41
N ARG A 8 15.55 -23.88 13.98
CA ARG A 8 14.46 -23.35 14.82
C ARG A 8 14.96 -22.68 16.10
N GLN A 9 16.03 -23.19 16.70
CA GLN A 9 16.64 -22.57 17.89
C GLN A 9 17.41 -21.29 17.55
N LEU A 10 18.05 -21.20 16.39
CA LEU A 10 18.71 -19.98 15.91
C LEU A 10 17.71 -18.88 15.56
N ILE A 11 16.57 -19.24 14.97
CA ILE A 11 15.48 -18.29 14.71
C ILE A 11 14.86 -17.80 16.04
N LYS A 12 14.67 -18.69 17.01
CA LYS A 12 14.17 -18.33 18.35
C LYS A 12 15.15 -17.44 19.14
N LYS A 13 16.46 -17.67 19.03
CA LYS A 13 17.49 -16.82 19.67
C LYS A 13 17.65 -15.45 19.02
N ARG A 14 17.34 -15.30 17.71
CA ARG A 14 17.38 -13.99 17.04
C ARG A 14 16.22 -13.07 17.46
N ASN A 15 15.12 -13.63 17.98
CA ASN A 15 13.94 -12.85 18.40
C ASN A 15 13.93 -12.50 19.90
N THR A 16 14.96 -12.79 20.66
CA THR A 16 15.02 -12.54 22.12
C THR A 16 15.93 -11.38 22.53
N ALA A 17 16.35 -10.52 21.61
CA ALA A 17 16.91 -9.24 22.03
C ALA A 17 15.79 -8.45 22.74
N PRO A 18 16.03 -7.92 23.97
CA PRO A 18 15.04 -7.09 24.65
C PRO A 18 14.64 -5.95 23.72
N GLU A 19 13.35 -5.76 23.59
CA GLU A 19 12.81 -4.68 22.78
C GLU A 19 13.28 -3.34 23.38
N PRO A 20 13.92 -2.45 22.60
CA PRO A 20 14.24 -1.14 23.10
C PRO A 20 12.94 -0.48 23.53
N VAL A 21 12.80 -0.20 24.81
CA VAL A 21 11.63 0.46 25.38
C VAL A 21 11.66 1.91 24.89
N LEU A 22 10.93 2.16 23.82
CA LEU A 22 10.75 3.51 23.31
C LEU A 22 9.71 4.22 24.18
N PRO A 23 9.93 5.49 24.56
CA PRO A 23 8.94 6.26 25.32
C PRO A 23 7.66 6.33 24.49
N LYS A 24 6.58 5.75 25.00
CA LYS A 24 5.26 5.82 24.37
C LYS A 24 4.72 7.22 24.55
N ARG A 25 4.46 7.93 23.45
CA ARG A 25 3.81 9.23 23.48
C ARG A 25 2.29 9.05 23.65
N GLU A 26 1.66 9.96 24.35
CA GLU A 26 0.20 9.95 24.48
C GLU A 26 -0.50 10.55 23.26
N TYR A 27 0.15 11.49 22.57
CA TYR A 27 -0.40 12.22 21.42
C TYR A 27 0.67 12.43 20.34
N SER A 28 0.22 12.46 19.08
CA SER A 28 1.08 12.82 17.96
C SER A 28 1.47 14.30 18.02
N LYS A 29 2.67 14.59 17.55
CA LYS A 29 3.11 15.98 17.29
C LYS A 29 2.38 16.59 16.08
N LEU A 30 1.88 15.74 15.18
CA LEU A 30 1.29 16.12 13.90
C LEU A 30 -0.21 16.39 14.05
N THR A 31 -0.69 17.48 13.46
CA THR A 31 -2.09 17.91 13.53
C THR A 31 -2.70 18.09 12.14
N PRO A 32 -3.90 17.55 11.88
CA PRO A 32 -4.70 16.68 12.75
C PRO A 32 -4.08 15.29 12.90
N GLN A 33 -4.26 14.67 14.08
CA GLN A 33 -3.81 13.30 14.33
C GLN A 33 -4.55 12.30 13.42
N VAL A 34 -3.84 11.31 12.90
CA VAL A 34 -4.44 10.25 12.09
C VAL A 34 -5.30 9.32 12.97
N ARG A 35 -6.36 8.77 12.40
CA ARG A 35 -7.18 7.78 13.09
C ARG A 35 -6.37 6.50 13.37
N ASN A 36 -6.52 5.95 14.58
CA ASN A 36 -5.77 4.77 15.05
C ASN A 36 -4.25 4.99 15.05
N TRP A 37 -3.83 6.22 15.28
CA TRP A 37 -2.42 6.54 15.50
C TRP A 37 -1.87 5.73 16.68
N GLU A 38 -0.63 5.26 16.53
CA GLU A 38 0.06 4.49 17.55
C GLU A 38 1.32 5.20 18.04
N ASP A 39 2.13 5.70 17.11
CA ASP A 39 3.36 6.41 17.45
C ASP A 39 3.85 7.27 16.26
N ASP A 40 4.53 8.38 16.58
CA ASP A 40 5.33 9.12 15.61
C ASP A 40 6.70 8.45 15.46
N LEU A 41 7.10 8.19 14.24
CA LEU A 41 8.40 7.62 13.97
C LEU A 41 9.51 8.66 14.22
N PRO A 42 10.76 8.23 14.47
CA PRO A 42 11.88 9.12 14.70
C PRO A 42 12.04 10.15 13.59
N GLU A 43 12.52 11.34 13.96
CA GLU A 43 12.81 12.38 12.98
C GLU A 43 13.86 11.91 11.96
N LYS A 44 13.81 12.49 10.77
CA LYS A 44 14.71 12.11 9.66
C LYS A 44 16.18 12.21 10.01
N ASP A 45 16.53 13.20 10.82
CA ASP A 45 17.91 13.49 11.21
C ASP A 45 18.40 12.68 12.40
N ASP A 46 17.50 11.94 13.04
CA ASP A 46 17.86 11.03 14.13
C ASP A 46 18.56 9.79 13.58
N LEU A 47 19.89 9.81 13.64
CA LEU A 47 20.74 8.75 13.13
C LEU A 47 20.87 7.55 14.06
N GLN A 48 20.51 7.73 15.34
CA GLN A 48 20.62 6.68 16.37
C GLN A 48 19.27 5.96 16.56
N GLN A 49 18.61 5.62 15.46
CA GLN A 49 17.40 4.84 15.57
C GLN A 49 17.70 3.44 16.10
N PRO A 50 16.97 2.97 17.12
CA PRO A 50 17.28 1.72 17.83
C PRO A 50 17.06 0.47 16.94
N ILE A 51 16.34 0.61 15.85
CA ILE A 51 16.03 -0.49 14.94
C ILE A 51 16.83 -0.32 13.64
N PRO A 52 17.57 -1.35 13.22
CA PRO A 52 18.38 -1.28 12.00
C PRO A 52 17.51 -1.08 10.76
N PRO A 53 18.04 -0.43 9.71
CA PRO A 53 17.31 -0.21 8.47
C PRO A 53 16.92 -1.53 7.82
N ARG A 54 15.68 -1.62 7.35
CA ARG A 54 15.14 -2.82 6.70
C ARG A 54 14.31 -2.42 5.50
N LEU A 55 14.52 -3.09 4.38
CA LEU A 55 13.76 -2.93 3.17
C LEU A 55 12.78 -4.09 3.02
N ILE A 56 11.47 -3.83 3.04
CA ILE A 56 10.47 -4.90 2.94
C ILE A 56 10.42 -5.44 1.51
N ARG A 57 10.23 -4.54 0.56
CA ARG A 57 10.18 -4.81 -0.88
C ARG A 57 10.75 -3.63 -1.64
N VAL A 58 11.30 -3.91 -2.81
CA VAL A 58 11.79 -2.89 -3.72
C VAL A 58 11.56 -3.35 -5.16
N ASN A 59 11.19 -2.45 -6.03
CA ASN A 59 11.18 -2.68 -7.47
C ASN A 59 12.55 -2.37 -8.06
N GLU A 60 13.13 -1.24 -7.65
CA GLU A 60 14.44 -0.80 -8.07
C GLU A 60 15.06 0.11 -6.99
N ILE A 61 16.37 0.04 -6.82
CA ILE A 61 17.16 0.90 -5.95
C ILE A 61 18.52 1.16 -6.63
N ASN A 62 18.91 2.41 -6.70
CA ASN A 62 20.19 2.84 -7.21
C ASN A 62 20.66 4.14 -6.54
N ASP A 63 21.73 4.74 -7.04
CA ASP A 63 22.31 5.96 -6.46
C ASP A 63 21.50 7.24 -6.67
N VAL A 64 20.45 7.23 -7.47
CA VAL A 64 19.61 8.40 -7.76
C VAL A 64 18.22 8.25 -7.17
N TRP A 65 17.62 7.08 -7.32
CA TRP A 65 16.24 6.85 -6.91
C TRP A 65 15.99 5.42 -6.40
N MET A 66 14.94 5.27 -5.62
CA MET A 66 14.45 4.00 -5.10
C MET A 66 12.93 3.93 -5.28
N GLU A 67 12.41 2.78 -5.74
CA GLU A 67 10.97 2.55 -5.90
C GLU A 67 10.49 1.43 -4.97
N ILE A 68 9.59 1.78 -4.07
CA ILE A 68 8.96 0.85 -3.11
C ILE A 68 7.55 0.53 -3.60
N PRO A 69 7.22 -0.73 -3.92
CA PRO A 69 5.87 -1.14 -4.28
C PRO A 69 5.00 -1.27 -3.03
N ARG A 70 3.75 -0.81 -3.12
CA ARG A 70 2.75 -0.91 -2.07
C ARG A 70 1.69 -1.94 -2.46
N TYR A 71 1.81 -3.16 -1.98
CA TYR A 71 0.81 -4.19 -2.25
C TYR A 71 -0.28 -4.15 -1.19
N GLU A 72 -1.47 -3.73 -1.59
CA GLU A 72 -2.65 -3.75 -0.72
C GLU A 72 -3.01 -5.19 -0.32
N ASN A 73 -3.46 -5.35 0.93
CA ASN A 73 -3.95 -6.63 1.44
C ASN A 73 -5.40 -6.87 0.96
N ILE A 74 -5.58 -6.96 -0.35
CA ILE A 74 -6.86 -7.29 -0.99
C ILE A 74 -6.79 -8.71 -1.54
N TRP A 75 -7.84 -9.47 -1.25
CA TRP A 75 -7.99 -10.80 -1.84
C TRP A 75 -8.43 -10.72 -3.30
N TRP A 76 -7.46 -10.50 -4.19
CA TRP A 76 -7.69 -10.32 -5.62
C TRP A 76 -8.38 -11.51 -6.30
N PRO A 77 -8.06 -12.79 -5.98
CA PRO A 77 -8.83 -13.91 -6.50
C PRO A 77 -10.31 -13.83 -6.15
N GLY A 78 -10.65 -13.25 -5.00
CA GLY A 78 -12.03 -13.01 -4.59
C GLY A 78 -12.78 -12.05 -5.50
N MET A 79 -12.12 -11.09 -6.14
CA MET A 79 -12.77 -10.20 -7.12
C MET A 79 -13.25 -10.98 -8.35
N TRP A 80 -12.47 -11.95 -8.82
CA TRP A 80 -12.89 -12.85 -9.90
C TRP A 80 -14.04 -13.74 -9.47
N ALA A 81 -13.93 -14.39 -8.30
CA ALA A 81 -15.01 -15.23 -7.76
C ALA A 81 -16.30 -14.43 -7.55
N SER A 82 -16.21 -13.22 -6.98
CA SER A 82 -17.35 -12.32 -6.79
C SER A 82 -17.97 -11.90 -8.13
N SER A 83 -17.16 -11.60 -9.13
CA SER A 83 -17.64 -11.26 -10.46
C SER A 83 -18.47 -12.40 -11.06
N PHE A 84 -17.97 -13.63 -10.96
CA PHE A 84 -18.71 -14.82 -11.40
C PHE A 84 -20.01 -14.99 -10.60
N THR A 85 -19.95 -14.91 -9.26
CA THR A 85 -21.14 -15.06 -8.40
C THR A 85 -22.21 -14.02 -8.71
N PHE A 86 -21.83 -12.75 -8.90
CA PHE A 86 -22.79 -11.69 -9.25
C PHE A 86 -23.34 -11.79 -10.68
N SER A 87 -22.70 -12.54 -11.57
CA SER A 87 -23.24 -12.80 -12.91
C SER A 87 -24.36 -13.87 -12.93
N LEU A 88 -24.40 -14.76 -11.94
CA LEU A 88 -25.39 -15.84 -11.87
C LEU A 88 -26.84 -15.35 -11.84
N PRO A 89 -27.23 -14.34 -11.03
CA PRO A 89 -28.61 -13.84 -11.03
C PRO A 89 -29.05 -13.32 -12.40
N ILE A 90 -28.14 -12.75 -13.19
CA ILE A 90 -28.45 -12.28 -14.55
C ILE A 90 -28.85 -13.48 -15.42
N ILE A 91 -28.02 -14.52 -15.41
CA ILE A 91 -28.25 -15.75 -16.20
C ILE A 91 -29.56 -16.43 -15.77
N LEU A 92 -29.76 -16.58 -14.45
CA LEU A 92 -30.98 -17.20 -13.93
C LEU A 92 -32.25 -16.41 -14.27
N THR A 93 -32.21 -15.08 -14.14
CA THR A 93 -33.34 -14.21 -14.52
C THR A 93 -33.65 -14.31 -16.01
N LEU A 94 -32.62 -14.35 -16.86
CA LEU A 94 -32.81 -14.51 -18.30
C LEU A 94 -33.42 -15.87 -18.65
N ILE A 95 -32.90 -16.97 -18.09
CA ILE A 95 -33.43 -18.33 -18.31
C ILE A 95 -34.88 -18.41 -17.84
N PHE A 96 -35.19 -17.89 -16.66
CA PHE A 96 -36.56 -17.88 -16.13
C PHE A 96 -37.51 -17.10 -16.99
N SER A 97 -37.10 -15.89 -17.44
CA SER A 97 -37.90 -15.05 -18.34
C SER A 97 -38.18 -15.73 -19.71
N LEU A 98 -37.19 -16.48 -20.21
CA LEU A 98 -37.36 -17.26 -21.45
C LEU A 98 -38.30 -18.46 -21.27
N ALA A 99 -38.24 -19.14 -20.12
CA ALA A 99 -39.02 -20.36 -19.84
C ALA A 99 -40.49 -20.05 -19.52
N MET A 100 -40.75 -18.97 -18.75
CA MET A 100 -42.09 -18.65 -18.24
C MET A 100 -42.77 -17.51 -19.00
N GLY A 101 -42.13 -16.94 -20.03
CA GLY A 101 -42.53 -15.71 -20.69
C GLY A 101 -42.18 -14.49 -19.85
N PHE A 102 -42.16 -13.32 -20.49
CA PHE A 102 -41.94 -12.06 -19.78
C PHE A 102 -43.15 -11.80 -18.89
N SER A 103 -42.98 -12.16 -17.60
CA SER A 103 -44.04 -12.01 -16.60
C SER A 103 -44.23 -10.56 -16.18
N ASN A 104 -45.31 -10.29 -15.44
CA ASN A 104 -45.74 -8.96 -14.99
C ASN A 104 -44.71 -8.25 -14.07
N ASP A 105 -43.62 -8.92 -13.68
CA ASP A 105 -42.57 -8.41 -12.78
C ASP A 105 -41.38 -7.82 -13.56
N LEU A 106 -41.61 -7.18 -14.69
CA LEU A 106 -40.57 -6.58 -15.53
C LEU A 106 -39.67 -5.61 -14.73
N PHE A 107 -40.26 -4.85 -13.81
CA PHE A 107 -39.53 -3.91 -12.96
C PHE A 107 -38.55 -4.65 -12.04
N PHE A 108 -39.00 -5.69 -11.33
CA PHE A 108 -38.17 -6.45 -10.42
C PHE A 108 -37.03 -7.16 -11.15
N ASN A 109 -37.32 -7.80 -12.27
CA ASN A 109 -36.30 -8.46 -13.11
C ASN A 109 -35.24 -7.46 -13.62
N SER A 110 -35.70 -6.30 -14.08
CA SER A 110 -34.77 -5.22 -14.52
C SER A 110 -33.90 -4.70 -13.39
N LEU A 111 -34.43 -4.55 -12.19
CA LEU A 111 -33.68 -4.14 -11.00
C LEU A 111 -32.61 -5.19 -10.63
N VAL A 112 -32.98 -6.47 -10.61
CA VAL A 112 -32.03 -7.57 -10.31
C VAL A 112 -30.90 -7.60 -11.35
N ILE A 113 -31.22 -7.50 -12.63
CA ILE A 113 -30.22 -7.46 -13.70
C ILE A 113 -29.31 -6.25 -13.54
N PHE A 114 -29.85 -5.06 -13.30
CA PHE A 114 -29.07 -3.83 -13.15
C PHE A 114 -28.09 -3.90 -11.96
N VAL A 115 -28.56 -4.31 -10.79
CA VAL A 115 -27.72 -4.44 -9.58
C VAL A 115 -26.64 -5.48 -9.78
N SER A 116 -26.99 -6.66 -10.33
CA SER A 116 -26.05 -7.74 -10.59
C SER A 116 -25.01 -7.37 -11.65
N ALA A 117 -25.42 -6.72 -12.73
CA ALA A 117 -24.52 -6.25 -13.78
C ALA A 117 -23.56 -5.16 -13.25
N SER A 118 -24.05 -4.23 -12.44
CA SER A 118 -23.23 -3.19 -11.82
C SER A 118 -22.18 -3.79 -10.87
N SER A 119 -22.58 -4.77 -10.06
CA SER A 119 -21.69 -5.47 -9.13
C SER A 119 -20.65 -6.31 -9.88
N THR A 120 -21.07 -7.05 -10.90
CA THR A 120 -20.17 -7.82 -11.78
C THR A 120 -19.14 -6.91 -12.44
N PHE A 121 -19.60 -5.80 -13.02
CA PHE A 121 -18.73 -4.82 -13.67
C PHE A 121 -17.73 -4.19 -12.70
N PHE A 122 -18.18 -3.84 -11.48
CA PHE A 122 -17.30 -3.35 -10.44
C PHE A 122 -16.19 -4.35 -10.11
N CYS A 123 -16.54 -5.61 -9.86
CA CYS A 123 -15.57 -6.66 -9.53
C CYS A 123 -14.58 -6.93 -10.67
N LEU A 124 -15.07 -7.00 -11.92
CA LEU A 124 -14.22 -7.13 -13.10
C LEU A 124 -13.28 -5.94 -13.27
N ARG A 125 -13.80 -4.74 -13.07
CA ARG A 125 -13.00 -3.52 -13.17
C ARG A 125 -11.91 -3.48 -12.10
N MET A 126 -12.22 -3.87 -10.88
CA MET A 126 -11.23 -4.04 -9.81
C MET A 126 -10.16 -5.06 -10.21
N ALA A 127 -10.56 -6.23 -10.68
CA ALA A 127 -9.63 -7.32 -11.01
C ALA A 127 -8.72 -6.98 -12.21
N LEU A 128 -9.23 -6.28 -13.22
CA LEU A 128 -8.54 -6.06 -14.49
C LEU A 128 -7.76 -4.73 -14.55
N PHE A 129 -8.31 -3.65 -13.97
CA PHE A 129 -7.81 -2.30 -14.23
C PHE A 129 -7.16 -1.61 -13.03
N VAL A 130 -7.36 -2.12 -11.80
CA VAL A 130 -6.69 -1.54 -10.64
C VAL A 130 -5.24 -2.00 -10.59
N PRO A 131 -4.26 -1.09 -10.67
CA PRO A 131 -2.87 -1.45 -10.59
C PRO A 131 -2.54 -1.99 -9.20
N ARG A 132 -1.80 -3.09 -9.16
CA ARG A 132 -1.33 -3.72 -7.92
C ARG A 132 0.09 -3.28 -7.64
N GLY A 133 0.36 -3.00 -6.37
CA GLY A 133 1.69 -2.54 -5.98
C GLY A 133 1.99 -1.13 -6.45
N THR A 134 0.98 -0.23 -6.37
CA THR A 134 1.16 1.21 -6.65
C THR A 134 2.40 1.74 -5.93
N PRO A 135 3.44 2.20 -6.65
CA PRO A 135 4.72 2.48 -6.03
C PRO A 135 4.82 3.88 -5.45
N VAL A 136 5.81 4.03 -4.58
CA VAL A 136 6.35 5.32 -4.17
C VAL A 136 7.81 5.38 -4.59
N ARG A 137 8.20 6.44 -5.29
CA ARG A 137 9.58 6.70 -5.66
C ARG A 137 10.20 7.78 -4.78
N PHE A 138 11.37 7.48 -4.28
CA PHE A 138 12.21 8.39 -3.51
C PHE A 138 13.39 8.79 -4.41
N ASN A 139 13.46 10.05 -4.83
CA ASN A 139 14.61 10.57 -5.57
C ASN A 139 15.49 11.37 -4.61
N ARG A 140 16.62 10.76 -4.19
CA ARG A 140 17.50 11.37 -3.21
C ARG A 140 18.30 12.56 -3.76
N SER A 141 18.58 12.58 -5.07
CA SER A 141 19.27 13.70 -5.70
C SER A 141 18.40 14.94 -5.81
N ARG A 142 17.07 14.77 -5.94
CA ARG A 142 16.11 15.87 -6.01
C ARG A 142 15.45 16.17 -4.66
N GLN A 143 15.67 15.33 -3.65
CA GLN A 143 14.99 15.39 -2.34
C GLN A 143 13.45 15.41 -2.49
N LYS A 144 12.92 14.63 -3.44
CA LYS A 144 11.49 14.55 -3.74
C LYS A 144 10.96 13.11 -3.65
N VAL A 145 9.69 13.01 -3.28
CA VAL A 145 8.96 11.75 -3.20
C VAL A 145 7.76 11.81 -4.14
N TYR A 146 7.67 10.83 -5.03
CA TYR A 146 6.62 10.70 -6.03
C TYR A 146 5.69 9.54 -5.64
N VAL A 147 4.43 9.83 -5.40
CA VAL A 147 3.44 8.87 -4.92
C VAL A 147 2.45 8.57 -6.03
N TYR A 148 2.44 7.33 -6.51
CA TYR A 148 1.48 6.88 -7.51
C TYR A 148 0.18 6.47 -6.82
N GLU A 149 -0.89 7.20 -7.03
CA GLU A 149 -2.21 6.90 -6.47
C GLU A 149 -3.23 6.60 -7.56
N HIS A 150 -3.97 5.53 -7.37
CA HIS A 150 -5.11 5.19 -8.20
C HIS A 150 -6.40 5.44 -7.41
N GLN A 151 -7.11 6.51 -7.79
CA GLN A 151 -8.33 6.93 -7.11
C GLN A 151 -9.50 6.06 -7.53
N ARG A 152 -9.93 5.18 -6.64
CA ARG A 152 -11.09 4.31 -6.84
C ARG A 152 -12.37 4.98 -6.37
N SER A 153 -13.45 4.75 -7.09
CA SER A 153 -14.80 5.16 -6.70
C SER A 153 -15.66 3.93 -6.43
N VAL A 154 -16.55 4.00 -5.46
CA VAL A 154 -17.58 2.99 -5.23
C VAL A 154 -18.50 2.87 -6.45
N TRP A 155 -18.71 3.96 -7.21
CA TRP A 155 -19.53 3.97 -8.39
C TRP A 155 -18.78 3.38 -9.60
N PRO A 156 -19.15 2.21 -10.11
CA PRO A 156 -18.36 1.49 -11.12
C PRO A 156 -18.31 2.20 -12.47
N TRP A 157 -19.29 3.04 -12.77
CA TRP A 157 -19.39 3.78 -14.04
C TRP A 157 -18.54 5.06 -14.04
N LYS A 158 -18.09 5.53 -12.87
CA LYS A 158 -17.27 6.72 -12.75
C LYS A 158 -15.84 6.44 -13.20
N ARG A 159 -15.18 7.44 -13.77
CA ARG A 159 -13.77 7.33 -14.16
C ARG A 159 -12.89 7.19 -12.90
N TRP A 160 -11.92 6.29 -12.93
CA TRP A 160 -10.94 6.07 -11.87
C TRP A 160 -9.58 6.61 -12.34
N PRO A 161 -9.25 7.86 -12.05
CA PRO A 161 -8.01 8.44 -12.51
C PRO A 161 -6.81 7.94 -11.71
N THR A 162 -5.67 7.94 -12.37
CA THR A 162 -4.37 7.85 -11.70
C THR A 162 -3.90 9.26 -11.44
N VAL A 163 -3.51 9.54 -10.21
CA VAL A 163 -2.95 10.81 -9.76
C VAL A 163 -1.56 10.55 -9.22
N ILE A 164 -0.58 11.35 -9.65
CA ILE A 164 0.75 11.31 -9.08
C ILE A 164 0.93 12.56 -8.25
N LYS A 165 1.18 12.35 -6.98
CA LYS A 165 1.48 13.41 -6.03
C LYS A 165 3.00 13.52 -5.89
N VAL A 166 3.50 14.74 -5.85
CA VAL A 166 4.93 15.02 -5.67
C VAL A 166 5.08 15.86 -4.42
N PHE A 167 5.97 15.42 -3.52
CA PHE A 167 6.21 16.06 -2.23
C PHE A 167 7.70 16.27 -2.02
N ASP A 168 8.05 17.35 -1.34
CA ASP A 168 9.41 17.56 -0.87
C ASP A 168 9.69 16.67 0.34
N TRP A 169 10.84 16.01 0.34
CA TRP A 169 11.21 15.10 1.43
C TRP A 169 11.28 15.81 2.78
N ALA A 170 11.66 17.09 2.78
CA ALA A 170 11.72 17.91 3.98
C ALA A 170 10.40 17.97 4.76
N ASP A 171 9.27 17.91 4.07
CA ASP A 171 7.93 18.07 4.66
C ASP A 171 7.26 16.75 5.04
N ILE A 172 7.92 15.61 4.82
CA ILE A 172 7.35 14.27 5.08
C ILE A 172 7.77 13.79 6.47
N HIS A 173 6.82 13.30 7.26
CA HIS A 173 7.03 12.69 8.57
C HIS A 173 6.44 11.29 8.60
N GLY A 174 7.09 10.36 9.31
CA GLY A 174 6.61 9.00 9.46
C GLY A 174 5.68 8.85 10.66
N GLU A 175 4.51 8.25 10.45
CA GLU A 175 3.55 7.87 11.49
C GLU A 175 3.33 6.36 11.45
N MET A 176 3.28 5.72 12.61
CA MET A 176 2.84 4.34 12.74
C MET A 176 1.37 4.31 13.13
N VAL A 177 0.58 3.58 12.36
CA VAL A 177 -0.87 3.49 12.52
C VAL A 177 -1.26 2.04 12.75
N MET A 178 -2.07 1.79 13.80
CA MET A 178 -2.62 0.47 14.08
C MET A 178 -3.81 0.19 13.19
N GLN A 179 -3.73 -0.88 12.43
CA GLN A 179 -4.88 -1.41 11.69
C GLN A 179 -5.49 -2.56 12.46
N SER A 180 -6.78 -2.41 12.80
CA SER A 180 -7.55 -3.44 13.48
C SER A 180 -8.80 -3.76 12.67
N GLY A 181 -8.68 -4.69 11.76
CA GLY A 181 -9.78 -5.23 10.96
C GLY A 181 -9.90 -6.74 11.13
N ARG A 182 -11.05 -7.31 10.71
CA ARG A 182 -11.29 -8.77 10.84
C ARG A 182 -10.24 -9.63 10.15
N TYR A 183 -9.67 -9.13 9.04
CA TYR A 183 -8.71 -9.85 8.20
C TYR A 183 -7.41 -9.09 7.99
N ASP A 184 -7.25 -7.95 8.65
CA ASP A 184 -6.12 -7.05 8.45
C ASP A 184 -5.76 -6.41 9.81
N TYR A 185 -4.90 -7.10 10.56
CA TYR A 185 -4.45 -6.68 11.88
C TYR A 185 -2.94 -6.49 11.90
N GLY A 186 -2.48 -5.35 12.37
CA GLY A 186 -1.06 -5.03 12.48
C GLY A 186 -0.79 -3.54 12.32
N HIS A 187 0.46 -3.22 12.02
CA HIS A 187 0.97 -1.86 11.93
C HIS A 187 1.13 -1.44 10.46
N ARG A 188 0.88 -0.15 10.17
CA ARG A 188 1.09 0.47 8.86
C ARG A 188 2.07 1.63 8.99
N LEU A 189 2.89 1.82 7.97
CA LEU A 189 3.65 3.04 7.80
C LEU A 189 2.84 4.03 6.99
N SER A 190 2.40 5.08 7.65
CA SER A 190 1.81 6.27 7.04
C SER A 190 2.83 7.38 6.99
N CYS A 191 2.91 8.06 5.87
CA CYS A 191 3.73 9.26 5.71
C CYS A 191 2.79 10.46 5.70
N ALA A 192 2.95 11.34 6.68
CA ALA A 192 2.25 12.61 6.77
C ALA A 192 3.06 13.68 6.04
N VAL A 193 2.40 14.44 5.20
CA VAL A 193 2.98 15.59 4.51
C VAL A 193 2.50 16.85 5.23
N CYS A 194 3.43 17.62 5.76
CA CYS A 194 3.14 18.84 6.50
C CYS A 194 3.33 20.10 5.66
N LYS A 195 2.72 21.19 6.07
CA LYS A 195 3.09 22.52 5.53
C LYS A 195 4.55 22.81 5.89
N PRO A 196 5.33 23.42 4.99
CA PRO A 196 6.74 23.70 5.23
C PRO A 196 6.99 24.39 6.58
N GLY A 197 7.90 23.81 7.38
CA GLY A 197 8.27 24.32 8.69
C GLY A 197 7.23 24.20 9.79
N THR A 198 6.16 23.43 9.59
CA THR A 198 5.09 23.24 10.58
C THR A 198 4.79 21.75 10.82
N CYS A 199 3.99 21.47 11.86
CA CYS A 199 3.45 20.14 12.13
C CYS A 199 1.99 19.98 11.62
N GLU A 200 1.51 20.93 10.81
CA GLU A 200 0.16 20.89 10.23
C GLU A 200 0.14 20.01 8.99
N VAL A 201 -0.56 18.90 9.07
CA VAL A 201 -0.64 17.90 8.00
C VAL A 201 -1.63 18.34 6.94
N VAL A 202 -1.18 18.37 5.69
CA VAL A 202 -1.99 18.73 4.51
C VAL A 202 -2.40 17.51 3.70
N ASP A 203 -1.58 16.45 3.73
CA ASP A 203 -1.88 15.20 3.00
C ASP A 203 -1.25 14.01 3.71
N ARG A 204 -1.67 12.80 3.37
CA ARG A 204 -1.11 11.55 3.86
C ARG A 204 -1.08 10.49 2.77
N PHE A 205 -0.05 9.67 2.78
CA PHE A 205 -0.02 8.46 1.97
C PHE A 205 0.51 7.27 2.77
N ILE A 206 0.04 6.09 2.44
CA ILE A 206 0.51 4.85 3.07
C ILE A 206 1.75 4.40 2.31
N LEU A 207 2.86 4.15 3.01
CA LEU A 207 4.08 3.61 2.41
C LEU A 207 4.15 2.08 2.51
N SER A 208 3.72 1.54 3.64
CA SER A 208 3.61 0.09 3.84
C SER A 208 2.21 -0.27 4.32
N TRP A 209 1.64 -1.31 3.72
CA TRP A 209 0.42 -1.94 4.22
C TRP A 209 0.73 -2.79 5.44
N THR A 210 -0.30 -3.38 6.03
CA THR A 210 -0.26 -4.00 7.34
C THR A 210 0.83 -5.05 7.50
N GLU A 211 1.70 -4.83 8.48
CA GLU A 211 2.74 -5.74 8.91
C GLU A 211 2.52 -6.12 10.38
N GLY A 212 2.71 -7.39 10.69
CA GLY A 212 2.48 -7.91 12.05
C GLY A 212 3.54 -7.50 13.08
N ASP A 213 4.73 -7.07 12.62
CA ASP A 213 5.85 -6.67 13.48
C ASP A 213 6.17 -5.18 13.29
N ASN A 214 6.00 -4.39 14.33
CA ASN A 214 6.27 -2.95 14.35
C ASN A 214 7.74 -2.62 14.03
N ARG A 215 8.69 -3.54 14.33
CA ARG A 215 10.10 -3.37 14.00
C ARG A 215 10.36 -3.31 12.50
N VAL A 216 9.55 -3.99 11.74
CA VAL A 216 9.65 -3.96 10.26
C VAL A 216 9.27 -2.57 9.75
N ILE A 217 8.21 -1.98 10.30
CA ILE A 217 7.74 -0.63 9.96
C ILE A 217 8.80 0.43 10.33
N ARG A 218 9.32 0.37 11.56
CA ARG A 218 10.39 1.28 12.01
C ARG A 218 11.68 1.11 11.19
N GLY A 219 12.04 -0.13 10.85
CA GLY A 219 13.19 -0.43 10.00
C GLY A 219 13.03 0.10 8.58
N LEU A 220 11.80 0.05 8.02
CA LEU A 220 11.53 0.62 6.71
C LEU A 220 11.65 2.14 6.71
N TRP A 221 11.10 2.82 7.73
CA TRP A 221 11.25 4.26 7.87
C TRP A 221 12.72 4.67 8.00
N HIS A 222 13.48 3.98 8.87
CA HIS A 222 14.91 4.20 9.02
C HIS A 222 15.66 4.02 7.70
N HIS A 223 15.30 2.98 6.91
CA HIS A 223 15.88 2.76 5.59
C HIS A 223 15.63 3.95 4.65
N CYS A 224 14.39 4.45 4.59
CA CYS A 224 14.05 5.62 3.78
C CYS A 224 14.82 6.87 4.21
N CYS A 225 14.95 7.11 5.52
CA CYS A 225 15.71 8.25 6.06
C CYS A 225 17.19 8.20 5.67
N LEU A 226 17.85 7.06 5.86
CA LEU A 226 19.25 6.89 5.49
C LEU A 226 19.46 7.00 3.99
N TYR A 227 18.58 6.38 3.19
CA TYR A 227 18.64 6.46 1.73
C TYR A 227 18.58 7.91 1.24
N MET A 228 17.63 8.68 1.72
CA MET A 228 17.45 10.09 1.33
C MET A 228 18.59 10.99 1.82
N GLN A 229 19.35 10.57 2.85
CA GLN A 229 20.55 11.24 3.36
C GLN A 229 21.85 10.78 2.64
N HIS A 230 21.76 10.05 1.55
CA HIS A 230 22.92 9.49 0.82
C HIS A 230 23.80 8.57 1.65
N LYS A 231 23.25 7.94 2.69
CA LYS A 231 23.97 6.95 3.52
C LYS A 231 23.84 5.55 2.96
N PRO A 232 24.80 4.66 3.28
CA PRO A 232 24.70 3.28 2.85
C PRO A 232 23.51 2.58 3.51
N VAL A 233 22.72 1.86 2.72
CA VAL A 233 21.55 1.12 3.16
C VAL A 233 21.60 -0.31 2.61
N PRO A 234 20.93 -1.28 3.27
CA PRO A 234 20.75 -2.61 2.71
C PRO A 234 19.92 -2.56 1.42
N GLU A 235 20.43 -3.06 0.31
CA GLU A 235 19.71 -3.09 -0.96
C GLU A 235 18.84 -4.35 -1.10
N THR A 236 19.12 -5.39 -0.32
CA THR A 236 18.39 -6.67 -0.39
C THR A 236 17.10 -6.60 0.40
N PRO A 237 15.92 -6.74 -0.27
CA PRO A 237 14.64 -6.71 0.41
C PRO A 237 14.37 -8.02 1.18
N LEU A 238 13.55 -7.93 2.23
CA LEU A 238 13.10 -9.09 3.01
C LEU A 238 12.22 -10.02 2.16
N LEU A 239 11.43 -9.46 1.26
CA LEU A 239 10.50 -10.17 0.39
C LEU A 239 10.82 -9.91 -1.07
N THR A 240 11.39 -10.90 -1.75
CA THR A 240 11.75 -10.82 -3.17
C THR A 240 10.63 -11.24 -4.12
N ARG A 241 9.70 -12.10 -3.65
CA ARG A 241 8.61 -12.61 -4.48
C ARG A 241 7.44 -11.65 -4.52
N LYS A 242 6.89 -11.42 -5.71
CA LYS A 242 5.61 -10.73 -5.88
C LYS A 242 4.48 -11.54 -5.26
N PRO A 243 3.42 -10.91 -4.75
CA PRO A 243 2.24 -11.63 -4.27
C PRO A 243 1.65 -12.53 -5.36
N LEU A 244 1.11 -13.68 -4.96
CA LEU A 244 0.54 -14.70 -5.87
C LEU A 244 -0.59 -14.16 -6.76
N SER A 245 -1.27 -13.12 -6.32
CA SER A 245 -2.38 -12.48 -7.04
C SER A 245 -1.94 -11.43 -8.06
N TRP A 246 -0.64 -11.27 -8.30
CA TRP A 246 -0.15 -10.32 -9.28
C TRP A 246 -0.43 -10.81 -10.71
N THR A 247 -0.95 -9.92 -11.55
CA THR A 247 -1.16 -10.18 -12.99
C THR A 247 -0.53 -9.05 -13.82
N PRO A 248 0.03 -9.34 -15.00
CA PRO A 248 0.65 -8.34 -15.88
C PRO A 248 -0.31 -7.24 -16.33
N VAL A 249 -1.62 -7.54 -16.38
CA VAL A 249 -2.67 -6.59 -16.81
C VAL A 249 -2.74 -5.36 -15.90
N ASN A 250 -2.37 -5.54 -14.63
CA ASN A 250 -2.43 -4.50 -13.60
C ASN A 250 -1.07 -3.81 -13.40
N THR A 251 -0.29 -3.65 -14.44
CA THR A 251 1.01 -2.96 -14.35
C THR A 251 0.84 -1.46 -14.15
N VAL A 252 1.70 -0.92 -13.30
CA VAL A 252 1.84 0.54 -13.10
C VAL A 252 2.46 1.16 -14.34
N ARG A 253 1.94 2.30 -14.78
CA ARG A 253 2.49 3.08 -15.89
C ARG A 253 2.66 4.52 -15.45
N TRP A 254 3.89 4.95 -15.32
CA TRP A 254 4.22 6.33 -15.04
C TRP A 254 4.04 7.21 -16.30
N PRO A 255 3.50 8.43 -16.18
CA PRO A 255 3.54 9.41 -17.26
C PRO A 255 5.00 9.73 -17.63
N ALA A 256 5.32 9.76 -18.92
CA ALA A 256 6.71 9.85 -19.42
C ALA A 256 7.51 11.04 -18.83
N ALA A 257 6.87 12.20 -18.64
CA ALA A 257 7.52 13.37 -18.05
C ALA A 257 7.92 13.12 -16.58
N LEU A 258 7.00 12.58 -15.77
CA LEU A 258 7.23 12.29 -14.35
C LEU A 258 8.13 11.06 -14.17
N ASP A 259 8.06 10.11 -15.09
CA ASP A 259 8.98 8.96 -15.11
C ASP A 259 10.42 9.44 -15.28
N LYS A 260 10.68 10.27 -16.28
CA LYS A 260 12.00 10.88 -16.50
C LYS A 260 12.43 11.74 -15.30
N GLU A 261 11.55 12.60 -14.80
CA GLU A 261 11.88 13.48 -13.67
C GLU A 261 12.25 12.66 -12.42
N SER A 262 11.43 11.65 -12.08
CA SER A 262 11.59 10.87 -10.85
C SER A 262 12.79 9.91 -10.88
N THR A 263 13.34 9.60 -12.06
CA THR A 263 14.46 8.66 -12.24
C THR A 263 15.79 9.32 -12.58
N THR A 264 15.82 10.64 -12.82
CA THR A 264 17.05 11.38 -13.14
C THR A 264 17.52 12.26 -11.99
N ALA A 265 18.84 12.44 -11.89
CA ALA A 265 19.45 13.41 -10.99
C ALA A 265 19.12 14.85 -11.43
N LEU A 266 19.30 15.81 -10.51
CA LEU A 266 19.41 17.23 -10.86
C LEU A 266 20.73 17.43 -11.63
N HIS A 267 20.63 18.02 -12.79
CA HIS A 267 21.79 18.52 -13.55
C HIS A 267 22.14 19.92 -13.12
#